data_a14a9c92265d27c02c5d45ce44b66ce3
#
_entry.id   a14a9c92265d27c02c5d45ce44b66ce3
#
_cell.length_a   1.000
_cell.length_b   1.000
_cell.length_c   1.000
_cell.angle_alpha   90.00
_cell.angle_beta   90.00
_cell.angle_gamma   90.00
#
_symmetry.space_group_name_H-M   'P 1'
#
loop_
_entity.id
_entity.type
_entity.pdbx_description
1 polymer ?
#
loop_
_entity_poly.entity_id
_entity_poly.type
_entity_poly.pdbx_seq_one_letter_code
_entity_poly.pdbx_strand_id
1 'polypeptide(L)'
;SFLDGTEISVGCYRTKEKTVVLPATEVVSHNEFFDYDAKYNGQVEEITPARINPETARRVAEETARIYDILRCNGIIRIDYILTKEADGTDKINMIEINTTPGMTPTSFIPQQVRAAGLDIKDVLSDIVENQF
;
A
#
# COMPACT_ATOMS: atom_id res chain seq x y z
N SER A 1 9.95 0.19 19.97
CA SER A 1 10.01 -1.25 19.76
C SER A 1 9.33 -1.59 18.46
N PHE A 2 9.73 -2.70 17.91
CA PHE A 2 9.17 -3.15 16.67
C PHE A 2 7.87 -3.83 16.87
N LEU A 3 6.95 -3.62 15.91
CA LEU A 3 5.77 -4.44 15.83
C LEU A 3 6.13 -5.67 14.99
N ASP A 4 5.91 -6.84 15.59
CA ASP A 4 6.11 -8.08 14.91
C ASP A 4 4.89 -8.32 14.03
N GLY A 5 5.05 -8.33 12.75
CA GLY A 5 3.91 -8.53 11.86
C GLY A 5 4.28 -8.44 10.40
N THR A 6 3.27 -8.36 9.58
CA THR A 6 3.42 -8.28 8.14
C THR A 6 3.34 -6.82 7.71
N GLU A 7 4.37 -6.34 7.03
CA GLU A 7 4.37 -4.98 6.52
C GLU A 7 3.71 -4.94 5.15
N ILE A 8 2.77 -4.02 4.95
CA ILE A 8 2.15 -3.81 3.65
C ILE A 8 2.11 -2.34 3.31
N SER A 9 2.05 -2.06 2.02
CA SER A 9 1.99 -0.70 1.49
C SER A 9 0.83 -0.63 0.50
N VAL A 10 0.01 0.39 0.59
CA VAL A 10 -1.22 0.48 -0.19
C VAL A 10 -1.33 1.83 -0.86
N GLY A 11 -1.48 1.83 -2.18
CA GLY A 11 -1.71 3.04 -2.96
C GLY A 11 -3.21 3.37 -3.02
N CYS A 12 -3.52 4.66 -3.10
CA CYS A 12 -4.89 5.11 -3.16
C CYS A 12 -4.96 6.42 -3.93
N TYR A 13 -5.97 6.58 -4.77
CA TYR A 13 -6.19 7.81 -5.51
C TYR A 13 -7.69 7.99 -5.74
N ARG A 14 -8.06 9.16 -6.23
CA ARG A 14 -9.48 9.46 -6.46
C ARG A 14 -9.73 9.83 -7.91
N THR A 15 -10.80 9.26 -8.46
CA THR A 15 -11.32 9.68 -9.75
C THR A 15 -12.49 10.62 -9.49
N LYS A 16 -13.10 11.12 -10.55
CA LYS A 16 -14.30 11.96 -10.40
C LYS A 16 -15.47 11.20 -9.79
N GLU A 17 -15.45 9.88 -9.88
CA GLU A 17 -16.55 9.06 -9.43
C GLU A 17 -16.34 8.42 -8.07
N LYS A 18 -15.12 8.07 -7.73
CA LYS A 18 -14.86 7.28 -6.51
C LYS A 18 -13.41 7.33 -6.07
N THR A 19 -13.19 6.91 -4.84
CA THR A 19 -11.85 6.66 -4.31
C THR A 19 -11.46 5.23 -4.69
N VAL A 20 -10.28 5.08 -5.27
CA VAL A 20 -9.77 3.78 -5.71
C VAL A 20 -8.62 3.36 -4.81
N VAL A 21 -8.75 2.19 -4.19
CA VAL A 21 -7.69 1.61 -3.37
C VAL A 21 -7.05 0.48 -4.17
N LEU A 22 -5.74 0.57 -4.38
CA LEU A 22 -5.02 -0.42 -5.17
C LEU A 22 -4.72 -1.66 -4.32
N PRO A 23 -4.43 -2.81 -4.96
CA PRO A 23 -3.99 -3.99 -4.22
C PRO A 23 -2.72 -3.67 -3.43
N ALA A 24 -2.64 -4.17 -2.21
CA ALA A 24 -1.49 -3.91 -1.35
C ALA A 24 -0.24 -4.65 -1.82
N THR A 25 0.93 -4.13 -1.49
CA THR A 25 2.20 -4.81 -1.67
C THR A 25 2.70 -5.25 -0.29
N GLU A 26 3.05 -6.52 -0.18
CA GLU A 26 3.64 -7.07 1.03
C GLU A 26 5.15 -6.94 0.93
N VAL A 27 5.79 -6.46 1.99
CA VAL A 27 7.23 -6.32 2.03
C VAL A 27 7.79 -7.39 2.96
N VAL A 28 8.59 -8.29 2.41
CA VAL A 28 9.16 -9.41 3.16
C VAL A 28 10.66 -9.20 3.27
N SER A 29 11.17 -9.15 4.48
CA SER A 29 12.62 -9.09 4.70
C SER A 29 13.11 -10.49 5.01
N HIS A 30 14.07 -10.97 4.25
CA HIS A 30 14.65 -12.29 4.47
C HIS A 30 15.76 -12.25 5.51
N ASN A 31 16.12 -11.06 5.97
CA ASN A 31 17.16 -10.92 6.97
C ASN A 31 16.59 -10.11 8.13
N GLU A 32 16.23 -10.82 9.20
CA GLU A 32 15.60 -10.20 10.34
C GLU A 32 16.49 -9.25 11.09
N PHE A 33 17.75 -9.39 10.89
CA PHE A 33 18.64 -8.56 11.62
C PHE A 33 19.09 -7.32 10.91
N PHE A 34 18.47 -7.08 9.87
CA PHE A 34 18.61 -6.03 9.22
C PHE A 34 19.55 -5.42 9.06
N ASP A 35 19.76 -5.79 8.83
CA ASP A 35 20.74 -5.56 8.43
C ASP A 35 20.65 -4.58 7.33
N TYR A 36 21.43 -3.61 7.39
CA TYR A 36 21.58 -2.61 6.40
C TYR A 36 21.70 -3.19 5.00
N ASP A 37 22.42 -4.28 4.90
CA ASP A 37 22.63 -4.95 3.62
C ASP A 37 21.39 -5.55 3.02
N ALA A 38 20.42 -5.92 3.83
CA ALA A 38 19.21 -6.54 3.34
C ALA A 38 18.47 -5.66 2.34
N LYS A 39 18.46 -4.35 2.55
CA LYS A 39 17.79 -3.42 1.64
C LYS A 39 18.54 -3.20 0.34
N TYR A 40 19.84 -3.24 0.39
CA TYR A 40 20.68 -2.88 -0.75
C TYR A 40 21.13 -4.06 -1.58
N ASN A 41 21.01 -5.26 -1.03
CA ASN A 41 21.43 -6.46 -1.73
C ASN A 41 20.28 -7.34 -2.19
N GLY A 42 19.08 -6.78 -2.27
CA GLY A 42 17.94 -7.50 -2.80
C GLY A 42 17.40 -8.59 -1.88
N GLN A 43 17.70 -8.50 -0.58
CA GLN A 43 17.18 -9.48 0.38
C GLN A 43 15.79 -9.11 0.88
N VAL A 44 15.19 -8.07 0.29
CA VAL A 44 13.83 -7.68 0.58
C VAL A 44 12.98 -8.09 -0.63
N GLU A 45 11.89 -8.81 -0.38
CA GLU A 45 10.99 -9.25 -1.42
C GLU A 45 9.70 -8.45 -1.36
N GLU A 46 9.20 -8.06 -2.51
CA GLU A 46 7.94 -7.32 -2.63
C GLU A 46 6.94 -8.16 -3.37
N ILE A 47 5.82 -8.45 -2.75
CA ILE A 47 4.80 -9.32 -3.32
C ILE A 47 3.50 -8.53 -3.51
N THR A 48 3.05 -8.42 -4.74
CA THR A 48 1.83 -7.69 -5.10
C THR A 48 0.94 -8.60 -5.96
N PRO A 49 -0.31 -8.86 -5.57
CA PRO A 49 -0.94 -8.40 -4.34
C PRO A 49 -0.40 -9.13 -3.11
N ALA A 50 -0.53 -8.49 -1.97
CA ALA A 50 -0.04 -9.04 -0.70
C ALA A 50 -0.75 -10.34 -0.35
N ARG A 51 -0.03 -11.26 0.29
CA ARG A 51 -0.59 -12.54 0.71
C ARG A 51 -1.23 -12.39 2.07
N ILE A 52 -2.39 -11.74 2.10
CA ILE A 52 -3.12 -11.51 3.35
C ILE A 52 -4.53 -12.08 3.22
N ASN A 53 -5.15 -12.31 4.36
CA ASN A 53 -6.51 -12.82 4.43
C ASN A 53 -7.46 -11.89 3.67
N PRO A 54 -8.38 -12.38 2.84
CA PRO A 54 -9.32 -11.52 2.12
C PRO A 54 -10.11 -10.56 3.00
N GLU A 55 -10.48 -10.98 4.20
CA GLU A 55 -11.18 -10.12 5.14
C GLU A 55 -10.28 -8.98 5.60
N THR A 56 -9.01 -9.27 5.86
CA THR A 56 -8.02 -8.25 6.23
C THR A 56 -7.79 -7.29 5.07
N ALA A 57 -7.69 -7.82 3.85
CA ALA A 57 -7.52 -6.98 2.66
C ALA A 57 -8.70 -6.00 2.52
N ARG A 58 -9.93 -6.47 2.75
CA ARG A 58 -11.11 -5.62 2.68
C ARG A 58 -11.05 -4.52 3.74
N ARG A 59 -10.67 -4.87 4.97
CA ARG A 59 -10.58 -3.90 6.07
C ARG A 59 -9.49 -2.86 5.80
N VAL A 60 -8.36 -3.28 5.25
CA VAL A 60 -7.28 -2.35 4.87
C VAL A 60 -7.76 -1.39 3.79
N ALA A 61 -8.48 -1.89 2.78
CA ALA A 61 -8.99 -1.06 1.71
C ALA A 61 -9.99 -0.03 2.24
N GLU A 62 -10.88 -0.44 3.12
CA GLU A 62 -11.87 0.46 3.72
C GLU A 62 -11.18 1.54 4.57
N GLU A 63 -10.21 1.14 5.36
CA GLU A 63 -9.48 2.07 6.21
C GLU A 63 -8.69 3.07 5.38
N THR A 64 -8.04 2.59 4.31
CA THR A 64 -7.25 3.43 3.42
C THR A 64 -8.13 4.49 2.73
N ALA A 65 -9.29 4.06 2.23
CA ALA A 65 -10.23 4.99 1.59
C ALA A 65 -10.74 6.03 2.60
N ARG A 66 -11.02 5.59 3.82
CA ARG A 66 -11.49 6.48 4.87
C ARG A 66 -10.44 7.52 5.24
N ILE A 67 -9.19 7.10 5.38
CA ILE A 67 -8.09 8.02 5.68
C ILE A 67 -7.92 9.04 4.55
N TYR A 68 -7.96 8.57 3.31
CA TYR A 68 -7.84 9.44 2.15
C TYR A 68 -8.91 10.53 2.18
N ASP A 69 -10.15 10.15 2.43
CA ASP A 69 -11.27 11.09 2.45
C ASP A 69 -11.21 12.05 3.64
N ILE A 70 -10.88 11.54 4.82
CA ILE A 70 -10.80 12.37 6.04
C ILE A 70 -9.72 13.44 5.92
N LEU A 71 -8.56 13.06 5.37
CA LEU A 71 -7.45 13.98 5.21
C LEU A 71 -7.59 14.84 3.96
N ARG A 72 -8.63 14.62 3.16
CA ARG A 72 -8.89 15.37 1.93
C ARG A 72 -7.67 15.36 1.02
N CYS A 73 -7.11 14.16 0.84
CA CYS A 73 -5.94 13.99 0.00
C CYS A 73 -6.25 14.27 -1.47
N ASN A 74 -5.24 14.69 -2.21
CA ASN A 74 -5.33 14.87 -3.64
C ASN A 74 -4.28 14.03 -4.32
N GLY A 75 -4.54 13.61 -5.56
CA GLY A 75 -3.61 12.80 -6.32
C GLY A 75 -3.49 11.41 -5.74
N ILE A 76 -2.33 10.81 -5.92
CA ILE A 76 -2.09 9.46 -5.45
C ILE A 76 -1.24 9.50 -4.19
N ILE A 77 -1.61 8.69 -3.21
CA ILE A 77 -0.85 8.57 -1.96
C ILE A 77 -0.56 7.10 -1.71
N ARG A 78 0.34 6.85 -0.79
CA ARG A 78 0.66 5.51 -0.33
C ARG A 78 0.60 5.50 1.19
N ILE A 79 -0.08 4.51 1.75
CA ILE A 79 -0.16 4.34 3.21
C ILE A 79 0.50 3.01 3.56
N ASP A 80 1.39 3.05 4.54
CA ASP A 80 2.10 1.86 5.01
C ASP A 80 1.52 1.40 6.32
N TYR A 81 1.32 0.09 6.44
CA TYR A 81 0.75 -0.54 7.64
C TYR A 81 1.61 -1.71 8.09
N ILE A 82 1.51 -2.02 9.37
CA ILE A 82 1.99 -3.30 9.89
C ILE A 82 0.79 -4.05 10.44
N LEU A 83 0.60 -5.28 9.97
CA LEU A 83 -0.48 -6.14 10.44
C LEU A 83 0.05 -7.04 11.54
N THR A 84 -0.57 -6.96 12.71
CA THR A 84 -0.21 -7.80 13.85
C THR A 84 -1.41 -8.67 14.19
N LYS A 85 -1.20 -9.64 15.07
CA LYS A 85 -2.30 -10.52 15.48
C LYS A 85 -2.89 -10.07 16.80
N GLU A 86 -4.22 -10.07 16.86
CA GLU A 86 -4.94 -9.86 18.09
C GLU A 86 -4.95 -11.17 18.90
N ALA A 87 -5.38 -11.10 20.14
CA ALA A 87 -5.46 -12.27 21.01
C ALA A 87 -6.36 -13.37 20.43
N ASP A 88 -7.37 -12.98 19.65
CA ASP A 88 -8.30 -13.93 19.05
C ASP A 88 -7.85 -14.43 17.67
N GLY A 89 -6.67 -14.06 17.23
CA GLY A 89 -6.10 -14.50 15.96
C GLY A 89 -6.45 -13.62 14.77
N THR A 90 -7.27 -12.60 14.95
CA THR A 90 -7.58 -11.68 13.85
C THR A 90 -6.42 -10.69 13.63
N ASP A 91 -6.37 -10.09 12.45
CA ASP A 91 -5.34 -9.13 12.13
C ASP A 91 -5.70 -7.76 12.69
N LYS A 92 -4.72 -7.13 13.31
CA LYS A 92 -4.83 -5.74 13.74
C LYS A 92 -4.07 -4.88 12.74
N ILE A 93 -4.72 -3.82 12.27
CA ILE A 93 -4.15 -2.94 11.25
C ILE A 93 -3.54 -1.73 11.95
N ASN A 94 -2.22 -1.58 11.82
CA ASN A 94 -1.50 -0.48 12.45
C ASN A 94 -0.91 0.40 11.37
N MET A 95 -1.41 1.64 11.26
CA MET A 95 -0.86 2.57 10.28
C MET A 95 0.47 3.11 10.79
N ILE A 96 1.48 3.12 9.92
CA ILE A 96 2.80 3.60 10.28
C ILE A 96 3.08 4.96 9.65
N GLU A 97 2.76 5.09 8.38
CA GLU A 97 3.18 6.26 7.63
C GLU A 97 2.27 6.55 6.45
N ILE A 98 2.12 7.82 6.11
CA ILE A 98 1.41 8.24 4.90
C ILE A 98 2.42 8.96 4.02
N ASN A 99 2.55 8.52 2.77
CA ASN A 99 3.46 9.12 1.81
C ASN A 99 2.64 9.78 0.71
N THR A 100 2.69 11.10 0.62
CA THR A 100 1.92 11.85 -0.35
C THR A 100 2.66 12.07 -1.67
N THR A 101 3.91 11.61 -1.74
CA THR A 101 4.71 11.70 -2.98
C THR A 101 5.35 10.35 -3.27
N PRO A 102 4.53 9.30 -3.50
CA PRO A 102 5.08 7.96 -3.69
C PRO A 102 5.88 7.85 -4.98
N GLY A 103 6.85 6.93 -4.98
CA GLY A 103 7.66 6.68 -6.15
C GLY A 103 6.83 6.14 -7.31
N MET A 104 7.22 6.48 -8.52
CA MET A 104 6.50 6.11 -9.73
C MET A 104 7.38 5.40 -10.75
N THR A 105 8.57 4.93 -10.36
CA THR A 105 9.42 4.16 -11.26
C THR A 105 8.82 2.75 -11.44
N PRO A 106 9.17 2.03 -12.50
CA PRO A 106 8.55 0.71 -12.75
C PRO A 106 8.67 -0.28 -11.60
N THR A 107 9.67 -0.14 -10.75
CA THR A 107 9.86 -1.03 -9.60
C THR A 107 9.29 -0.46 -8.30
N SER A 108 8.71 0.75 -8.32
CA SER A 108 8.06 1.33 -7.16
C SER A 108 6.73 0.62 -6.88
N PHE A 109 6.22 0.76 -5.66
CA PHE A 109 5.00 0.05 -5.26
C PHE A 109 3.78 0.43 -6.08
N ILE A 110 3.57 1.71 -6.33
CA ILE A 110 2.37 2.16 -7.03
C ILE A 110 2.26 1.56 -8.43
N PRO A 111 3.27 1.64 -9.30
CA PRO A 111 3.18 0.99 -10.61
C PRO A 111 2.99 -0.52 -10.52
N GLN A 112 3.60 -1.19 -9.55
CA GLN A 112 3.38 -2.62 -9.35
C GLN A 112 1.93 -2.90 -9.01
N GLN A 113 1.34 -2.10 -8.14
CA GLN A 113 -0.05 -2.27 -7.70
C GLN A 113 -1.03 -1.96 -8.83
N VAL A 114 -0.73 -0.98 -9.64
CA VAL A 114 -1.56 -0.64 -10.81
C VAL A 114 -1.59 -1.82 -11.78
N ARG A 115 -0.44 -2.42 -12.05
CA ARG A 115 -0.38 -3.59 -12.92
C ARG A 115 -1.12 -4.77 -12.32
N ALA A 116 -1.00 -4.98 -11.01
CA ALA A 116 -1.70 -6.08 -10.33
C ALA A 116 -3.21 -5.90 -10.39
N ALA A 117 -3.69 -4.66 -10.42
CA ALA A 117 -5.11 -4.36 -10.53
C ALA A 117 -5.63 -4.49 -11.96
N GLY A 118 -4.74 -4.77 -12.92
CA GLY A 118 -5.12 -4.85 -14.33
C GLY A 118 -5.33 -3.48 -14.96
N LEU A 119 -4.78 -2.43 -14.35
CA LEU A 119 -4.93 -1.07 -14.84
C LEU A 119 -3.66 -0.62 -15.57
N ASP A 120 -3.81 0.44 -16.37
CA ASP A 120 -2.68 1.03 -17.06
C ASP A 120 -2.30 2.31 -16.31
N ILE A 121 -1.02 2.49 -16.05
CA ILE A 121 -0.55 3.65 -15.29
C ILE A 121 -0.91 4.96 -16.00
N LYS A 122 -0.96 4.96 -17.32
CA LYS A 122 -1.35 6.16 -18.07
C LYS A 122 -2.79 6.54 -17.77
N ASP A 123 -3.68 5.56 -17.72
CA ASP A 123 -5.08 5.80 -17.43
C ASP A 123 -5.26 6.29 -15.99
N VAL A 124 -4.50 5.72 -15.07
CA VAL A 124 -4.54 6.13 -13.66
C VAL A 124 -4.09 7.59 -13.53
N LEU A 125 -3.00 7.96 -14.18
CA LEU A 125 -2.50 9.33 -14.12
C LEU A 125 -3.47 10.30 -14.79
N SER A 126 -4.09 9.89 -15.89
CA SER A 126 -5.10 10.71 -16.56
C SER A 126 -6.30 10.95 -15.65
N ASP A 127 -6.77 9.92 -14.97
CA ASP A 127 -7.89 10.05 -14.04
C ASP A 127 -7.56 11.01 -12.90
N ILE A 128 -6.34 10.94 -12.39
CA ILE A 128 -5.91 11.82 -11.31
C ILE A 128 -5.88 13.27 -11.79
N VAL A 129 -5.30 13.52 -12.96
CA VAL A 129 -5.23 14.86 -13.52
C VAL A 129 -6.62 15.42 -13.78
N GLU A 130 -7.49 14.63 -14.38
CA GLU A 130 -8.86 15.06 -14.67
C GLU A 130 -9.63 15.40 -13.39
N ASN A 131 -9.36 14.71 -12.31
CA ASN A 131 -10.05 14.97 -11.04
C ASN A 131 -9.63 16.31 -10.41
N GLN A 132 -8.51 16.89 -10.83
CA GLN A 132 -8.06 18.17 -10.32
C GLN A 132 -8.79 19.34 -10.98
N PHE A 133 -9.43 19.08 -12.07
CA PHE A 133 -10.18 20.07 -12.82
C PHE A 133 -11.67 19.73 -12.80
#